data_409ab613b977c767ee263251a325a1e8
#
_entry.id   409ab613b977c767ee263251a325a1e8
#
_cell.length_a   1.000
_cell.length_b   1.000
_cell.length_c   1.000
_cell.angle_alpha   90.00
_cell.angle_beta   90.00
_cell.angle_gamma   90.00
#
_symmetry.space_group_name_H-M   'P 1'
#
loop_
_entity.id
_entity.type
_entity.pdbx_description
1 polymer ?
#
loop_
_entity_poly.entity_id
_entity_poly.type
_entity_poly.pdbx_seq_one_letter_code
_entity_poly.pdbx_strand_id
1 'polypeptide(L)'
;ITSIIKEAYKYCKENDLELSFTSPGWIDECELTKMKMVTPSCGACLSNMAIAPNGMVIPCQSWLFEDGFGNILDTNWKKIWNHPKCKTRRKFSAKNSQVCPLGMVKQ
;
A
#
# COMPACT_ATOMS: atom_id res chain seq x y z
N ILE A 1 -0.44 5.44 -17.15
CA ILE A 1 0.25 4.40 -16.35
C ILE A 1 0.25 3.06 -17.05
N THR A 2 -0.89 2.56 -17.51
CA THR A 2 -1.00 1.25 -18.15
C THR A 2 -0.02 1.05 -19.31
N SER A 3 0.14 2.04 -20.19
CA SER A 3 1.09 1.99 -21.31
C SER A 3 2.54 1.88 -20.85
N ILE A 4 2.90 2.63 -19.80
CA ILE A 4 4.25 2.61 -19.22
C ILE A 4 4.56 1.22 -18.64
N ILE A 5 3.60 0.63 -17.92
CA ILE A 5 3.77 -0.70 -17.32
C ILE A 5 3.87 -1.79 -18.40
N LYS A 6 3.09 -1.70 -19.46
CA LYS A 6 3.18 -2.64 -20.59
C LYS A 6 4.54 -2.58 -21.27
N GLU A 7 5.07 -1.38 -21.46
CA GLU A 7 6.41 -1.18 -22.03
C GLU A 7 7.50 -1.73 -21.10
N ALA A 8 7.40 -1.42 -19.80
CA ALA A 8 8.32 -1.95 -18.79
C ALA A 8 8.27 -3.48 -18.70
N TYR A 9 7.07 -4.06 -18.75
CA TYR A 9 6.88 -5.53 -18.76
C TYR A 9 7.56 -6.17 -19.96
N LYS A 10 7.37 -5.62 -21.16
CA LYS A 10 8.03 -6.08 -22.38
C LYS A 10 9.56 -6.04 -22.25
N TYR A 11 10.08 -4.92 -21.78
CA TYR A 11 11.52 -4.76 -21.55
C TYR A 11 12.07 -5.80 -20.55
N CYS A 12 11.38 -5.97 -19.44
CA CYS A 12 11.77 -6.94 -18.42
C CYS A 12 11.79 -8.37 -18.96
N LYS A 13 10.78 -8.73 -19.75
CA LYS A 13 10.68 -10.06 -20.35
C LYS A 13 11.81 -10.31 -21.37
N GLU A 14 12.17 -9.30 -22.15
CA GLU A 14 13.26 -9.38 -23.14
C GLU A 14 14.65 -9.45 -22.48
N ASN A 15 14.79 -8.98 -21.25
CA ASN A 15 16.06 -8.90 -20.52
C ASN A 15 16.14 -9.83 -19.30
N ASP A 16 15.24 -10.80 -19.20
CA ASP A 16 15.19 -11.76 -18.09
C ASP A 16 15.13 -11.09 -16.70
N LEU A 17 14.31 -10.03 -16.60
CA LEU A 17 14.05 -9.30 -15.37
C LEU A 17 12.65 -9.58 -14.87
N GLU A 18 12.48 -9.65 -13.57
CA GLU A 18 11.16 -9.75 -12.94
C GLU A 18 10.58 -8.35 -12.70
N LEU A 19 9.34 -8.13 -13.12
CA LEU A 19 8.59 -6.92 -12.83
C LEU A 19 7.48 -7.25 -11.84
N SER A 20 7.44 -6.54 -10.72
CA SER A 20 6.34 -6.61 -9.77
C SER A 20 5.69 -5.25 -9.58
N PHE A 21 4.37 -5.25 -9.36
CA PHE A 21 3.60 -4.04 -9.10
C PHE A 21 2.92 -4.18 -7.74
N THR A 22 3.20 -3.28 -6.81
CA THR A 22 2.82 -3.42 -5.40
C THR A 22 1.69 -2.50 -4.95
N SER A 23 1.28 -1.55 -5.79
CA SER A 23 0.23 -0.59 -5.43
C SER A 23 -1.12 -0.99 -6.03
N PRO A 24 -2.12 -1.35 -5.22
CA PRO A 24 -3.44 -1.71 -5.74
C PRO A 24 -4.19 -0.49 -6.29
N GLY A 25 -5.09 -0.73 -7.24
CA GLY A 25 -6.02 0.29 -7.75
C GLY A 25 -5.44 1.26 -8.79
N TRP A 26 -4.17 1.15 -9.16
CA TRP A 26 -3.54 2.01 -10.17
C TRP A 26 -3.63 1.45 -11.58
N ILE A 27 -3.77 0.13 -11.69
CA ILE A 27 -3.89 -0.60 -12.94
C ILE A 27 -5.05 -1.56 -12.81
N ASP A 28 -5.80 -1.71 -13.89
CA ASP A 28 -6.91 -2.67 -13.96
C ASP A 28 -6.41 -4.09 -13.71
N GLU A 29 -7.13 -4.84 -12.90
CA GLU A 29 -6.80 -6.22 -12.55
C GLU A 29 -6.72 -7.13 -13.78
N CYS A 30 -7.61 -6.90 -14.78
CA CYS A 30 -7.58 -7.64 -16.03
C CYS A 30 -6.26 -7.43 -16.78
N GLU A 31 -5.73 -6.20 -16.79
CA GLU A 31 -4.46 -5.91 -17.46
C GLU A 31 -3.28 -6.57 -16.74
N LEU A 32 -3.27 -6.57 -15.41
CA LEU A 32 -2.27 -7.30 -14.63
C LEU A 32 -2.31 -8.80 -14.89
N THR A 33 -3.51 -9.38 -14.94
CA THR A 33 -3.71 -10.80 -15.23
C THR A 33 -3.22 -11.17 -16.63
N LYS A 34 -3.46 -10.33 -17.64
CA LYS A 34 -2.93 -10.53 -19.00
C LYS A 34 -1.41 -10.56 -19.02
N MET A 35 -0.76 -9.78 -18.17
CA MET A 35 0.70 -9.76 -18.02
C MET A 35 1.21 -10.85 -17.06
N LYS A 36 0.33 -11.73 -16.56
CA LYS A 36 0.67 -12.76 -15.55
C LYS A 36 1.31 -12.19 -14.29
N MET A 37 0.94 -10.97 -13.93
CA MET A 37 1.39 -10.31 -12.72
C MET A 37 0.40 -10.56 -11.58
N VAL A 38 0.93 -10.66 -10.36
CA VAL A 38 0.11 -10.80 -9.16
C VAL A 38 -0.61 -9.48 -8.90
N THR A 39 -1.92 -9.56 -8.63
CA THR A 39 -2.70 -8.38 -8.24
C THR A 39 -2.29 -7.94 -6.84
N PRO A 40 -1.79 -6.71 -6.68
CA PRO A 40 -1.39 -6.24 -5.37
C PRO A 40 -2.59 -5.95 -4.46
N SER A 41 -2.40 -6.10 -3.16
CA SER A 41 -3.41 -5.80 -2.17
C SER A 41 -2.90 -4.80 -1.14
N CYS A 42 -3.80 -3.95 -0.63
CA CYS A 42 -3.48 -3.03 0.45
C CYS A 42 -3.54 -3.74 1.80
N GLY A 43 -2.43 -3.76 2.51
CA GLY A 43 -2.32 -4.34 3.85
C GLY A 43 -2.17 -3.29 4.96
N ALA A 44 -2.43 -2.02 4.68
CA ALA A 44 -2.25 -0.92 5.63
C ALA A 44 -2.98 -1.16 6.95
N CYS A 45 -2.26 -1.14 8.07
CA CYS A 45 -2.73 -1.45 9.43
C CYS A 45 -3.23 -2.88 9.62
N LEU A 46 -3.13 -3.74 8.63
CA LEU A 46 -3.54 -5.16 8.69
C LEU A 46 -2.31 -6.07 8.69
N SER A 47 -1.54 -6.05 7.63
CA SER A 47 -0.33 -6.84 7.46
C SER A 47 0.95 -6.01 7.43
N ASN A 48 0.84 -4.70 7.29
CA ASN A 48 1.98 -3.79 7.27
C ASN A 48 1.65 -2.44 7.89
N MET A 49 2.64 -1.83 8.47
CA MET A 49 2.66 -0.44 8.94
C MET A 49 4.07 0.11 8.69
N ALA A 50 4.23 1.41 8.80
CA ALA A 50 5.54 2.04 8.66
C ALA A 50 5.85 2.96 9.84
N ILE A 51 7.13 3.20 10.07
CA ILE A 51 7.61 4.16 11.06
C ILE A 51 8.31 5.26 10.28
N ALA A 52 7.79 6.48 10.42
CA ALA A 52 8.39 7.67 9.82
C ALA A 52 9.73 8.03 10.50
N PRO A 53 10.59 8.82 9.87
CA PRO A 53 11.90 9.19 10.45
C PRO A 53 11.82 9.85 11.81
N ASN A 54 10.72 10.51 12.15
CA ASN A 54 10.49 11.12 13.47
C ASN A 54 9.96 10.13 14.53
N GLY A 55 9.81 8.85 14.19
CA GLY A 55 9.28 7.82 15.08
C GLY A 55 7.77 7.64 15.03
N MET A 56 7.05 8.44 14.24
CA MET A 56 5.60 8.32 14.11
C MET A 56 5.21 7.04 13.36
N VAL A 57 4.27 6.28 13.91
CA VAL A 57 3.73 5.08 13.26
C VAL A 57 2.57 5.46 12.35
N ILE A 58 2.66 5.07 11.10
CA ILE A 58 1.72 5.42 10.02
C ILE A 58 1.21 4.17 9.30
N PRO A 59 0.09 4.25 8.57
CA PRO A 59 -0.52 3.07 7.92
C PRO A 59 0.38 2.35 6.91
N CYS A 60 1.16 3.08 6.14
CA CYS A 60 2.13 2.54 5.19
C CYS A 60 3.19 3.62 4.87
N GLN A 61 4.26 3.22 4.22
CA GLN A 61 5.38 4.12 3.88
C GLN A 61 5.01 5.31 2.99
N SER A 62 3.89 5.24 2.27
CA SER A 62 3.41 6.32 1.40
C SER A 62 2.48 7.31 2.12
N TRP A 63 2.12 7.05 3.36
CA TRP A 63 1.16 7.83 4.14
C TRP A 63 1.84 8.91 4.97
N LEU A 64 2.36 9.95 4.33
CA LEU A 64 3.24 10.94 4.97
C LEU A 64 2.55 12.25 5.36
N PHE A 65 1.27 12.42 5.07
CA PHE A 65 0.56 13.70 5.19
C PHE A 65 -0.55 13.72 6.25
N GLU A 66 -0.74 12.64 6.99
CA GLU A 66 -1.67 12.59 8.11
C GLU A 66 -0.92 12.31 9.41
N ASP A 67 -1.52 12.70 10.53
CA ASP A 67 -1.04 12.30 11.84
C ASP A 67 -1.10 10.77 11.96
N GLY A 68 -0.06 10.20 12.53
CA GLY A 68 0.02 8.78 12.78
C GLY A 68 -0.77 8.35 14.02
N PHE A 69 -0.46 7.15 14.49
CA PHE A 69 -1.14 6.52 15.62
C PHE A 69 -0.40 6.65 16.94
N GLY A 70 0.67 7.38 16.97
CA GLY A 70 1.57 7.59 18.09
C GLY A 70 3.02 7.37 17.70
N ASN A 71 3.93 7.83 18.56
CA ASN A 71 5.37 7.72 18.35
C ASN A 71 5.89 6.45 19.00
N ILE A 72 6.62 5.62 18.25
CA ILE A 72 7.15 4.36 18.75
C ILE A 72 8.14 4.53 19.91
N LEU A 73 8.73 5.71 20.04
CA LEU A 73 9.71 6.01 21.10
C LEU A 73 9.07 6.30 22.46
N ASP A 74 7.81 6.73 22.50
CA ASP A 74 7.14 7.14 23.73
C ASP A 74 5.76 6.52 23.96
N THR A 75 5.17 5.90 22.96
CA THR A 75 3.84 5.32 23.03
C THR A 75 3.91 3.79 23.00
N ASN A 76 3.23 3.15 23.94
CA ASN A 76 3.13 1.68 23.98
C ASN A 76 2.50 1.13 22.71
N TRP A 77 3.06 0.04 22.17
CA TRP A 77 2.58 -0.60 20.94
C TRP A 77 1.09 -0.98 20.99
N LYS A 78 0.58 -1.45 22.13
CA LYS A 78 -0.84 -1.77 22.26
C LYS A 78 -1.74 -0.56 22.05
N LYS A 79 -1.32 0.63 22.49
CA LYS A 79 -2.05 1.88 22.25
C LYS A 79 -2.03 2.27 20.78
N ILE A 80 -0.90 2.11 20.12
CA ILE A 80 -0.74 2.36 18.67
C ILE A 80 -1.64 1.42 17.89
N TRP A 81 -1.54 0.13 18.14
CA TRP A 81 -2.32 -0.91 17.46
C TRP A 81 -3.83 -0.74 17.65
N ASN A 82 -4.24 -0.32 18.83
CA ASN A 82 -5.65 -0.11 19.18
C ASN A 82 -6.13 1.33 18.98
N HIS A 83 -5.32 2.20 18.39
CA HIS A 83 -5.74 3.55 18.06
C HIS A 83 -6.99 3.51 17.16
N PRO A 84 -8.01 4.37 17.41
CA PRO A 84 -9.28 4.34 16.66
C PRO A 84 -9.07 4.44 15.13
N LYS A 85 -8.21 5.33 14.69
CA LYS A 85 -7.86 5.48 13.26
C LYS A 85 -7.17 4.23 12.70
N CYS A 86 -6.31 3.58 13.47
CA CYS A 86 -5.65 2.34 13.08
C CYS A 86 -6.66 1.20 12.91
N LYS A 87 -7.59 1.06 13.85
CA LYS A 87 -8.68 0.08 13.76
C LYS A 87 -9.57 0.31 12.53
N THR A 88 -9.95 1.56 12.29
CA THR A 88 -10.77 1.93 11.11
C THR A 88 -10.06 1.59 9.81
N ARG A 89 -8.78 1.91 9.72
CA ARG A 89 -7.96 1.59 8.54
C ARG A 89 -7.82 0.09 8.34
N ARG A 90 -7.62 -0.66 9.41
CA ARG A 90 -7.54 -2.13 9.37
C ARG A 90 -8.81 -2.75 8.83
N LYS A 91 -9.96 -2.30 9.30
CA LYS A 91 -11.28 -2.76 8.80
C LYS A 91 -11.45 -2.45 7.31
N PHE A 92 -11.03 -1.26 6.90
CA PHE A 92 -11.07 -0.88 5.49
C PHE A 92 -10.19 -1.79 4.63
N SER A 93 -8.95 -2.01 5.03
CA SER A 93 -8.01 -2.88 4.31
C SER A 93 -8.51 -4.32 4.23
N ALA A 94 -9.11 -4.84 5.29
CA ALA A 94 -9.68 -6.18 5.30
C ALA A 94 -10.85 -6.35 4.31
N LYS A 95 -11.67 -5.30 4.11
CA LYS A 95 -12.83 -5.34 3.22
C LYS A 95 -12.50 -4.92 1.78
N ASN A 96 -11.52 -4.04 1.60
CA ASN A 96 -11.23 -3.38 0.33
C ASN A 96 -9.76 -3.51 -0.05
N SER A 97 -9.22 -4.72 0.03
CA SER A 97 -7.79 -4.97 -0.20
C SER A 97 -7.30 -4.54 -1.59
N GLN A 98 -8.19 -4.50 -2.59
CA GLN A 98 -7.87 -4.13 -3.96
C GLN A 98 -7.84 -2.62 -4.20
N VAL A 99 -8.12 -1.81 -3.18
CA VAL A 99 -8.19 -0.35 -3.29
C VAL A 99 -7.10 0.27 -2.44
N CYS A 100 -6.29 1.16 -3.03
CA CYS A 100 -5.38 2.01 -2.28
C CYS A 100 -6.11 3.28 -1.83
N PRO A 101 -6.30 3.50 -0.52
CA PRO A 101 -6.99 4.70 -0.02
C PRO A 101 -6.32 6.01 -0.45
N LEU A 102 -5.01 5.99 -0.66
CA LEU A 102 -4.27 7.16 -1.14
C LEU A 102 -4.65 7.57 -2.57
N GLY A 103 -4.98 6.60 -3.41
CA GLY A 103 -5.48 6.85 -4.76
C GLY A 103 -6.82 7.56 -4.77
N MET A 104 -7.66 7.34 -3.76
CA MET A 104 -8.97 8.00 -3.61
C MET A 104 -8.83 9.47 -3.18
N VAL A 105 -7.81 9.82 -2.41
CA VAL A 105 -7.58 11.19 -1.91
C VAL A 105 -7.02 12.10 -3.00
N LYS A 106 -6.37 11.56 -4.02
CA LYS A 106 -5.78 12.31 -5.15
C LYS A 106 -6.79 12.67 -6.25
N GLN A 107 -7.99 12.21 -6.12
CA GLN A 107 -9.09 12.59 -6.99
C GLN A 107 -9.85 13.77 -6.37
#